data_e0e7b63d207511f351c920f1fc6c911e
#
_entry.id   e0e7b63d207511f351c920f1fc6c911e
#
_cell.length_a   1.000
_cell.length_b   1.000
_cell.length_c   1.000
_cell.angle_alpha   90.00
_cell.angle_beta   90.00
_cell.angle_gamma   90.00
#
_symmetry.space_group_name_H-M   'P 1'
#
loop_
_entity.id
_entity.type
_entity.pdbx_description
1 polymer ?
#
loop_
_entity_poly.entity_id
_entity_poly.type
_entity_poly.pdbx_seq_one_letter_code
_entity_poly.pdbx_strand_id
1 'polypeptide(L)'
;MNRTLRKCCAALLAILAVYAAPAAEKTVYLKDFLAPGAAGTDAVPAVRAALEHCAEVGASRLVLPGGRLRMRPDRAVEKYQFISNNDESLKRIAFDLVGMRDFEIDGNGTELLFTGFISPFSLEDCENITVRDLTIDFTR
;
A
#
# COMPACT_ATOMS: atom_id res chain seq x y z
N MET A 1 68.27 -11.14 -34.48
CA MET A 1 67.97 -9.79 -34.05
C MET A 1 66.51 -9.50 -34.30
N ASN A 2 65.68 -9.90 -33.37
CA ASN A 2 64.21 -9.78 -33.53
C ASN A 2 63.60 -9.29 -32.21
N ARG A 3 63.13 -8.08 -32.22
CA ARG A 3 62.42 -7.45 -31.11
C ARG A 3 60.96 -7.87 -31.20
N THR A 4 60.53 -8.77 -30.35
CA THR A 4 59.15 -9.15 -30.17
C THR A 4 58.43 -8.10 -29.35
N LEU A 5 57.49 -7.40 -30.01
CA LEU A 5 56.65 -6.37 -29.43
C LEU A 5 55.59 -7.05 -28.57
N ARG A 6 55.68 -6.95 -27.26
CA ARG A 6 54.62 -7.37 -26.33
C ARG A 6 53.47 -6.34 -26.39
N LYS A 7 52.40 -6.74 -27.05
CA LYS A 7 51.15 -5.99 -27.01
C LYS A 7 50.43 -6.34 -25.70
N CYS A 8 50.44 -5.42 -24.76
CA CYS A 8 49.54 -5.47 -23.59
C CYS A 8 48.11 -5.15 -24.04
N CYS A 9 47.26 -6.17 -24.12
CA CYS A 9 45.83 -5.96 -24.19
C CYS A 9 45.33 -5.56 -22.81
N ALA A 10 45.13 -4.27 -22.60
CA ALA A 10 44.38 -3.76 -21.46
C ALA A 10 42.88 -4.01 -21.78
N ALA A 11 42.30 -5.03 -21.17
CA ALA A 11 40.87 -5.25 -21.20
C ALA A 11 40.22 -4.21 -20.26
N LEU A 12 39.66 -3.16 -20.83
CA LEU A 12 38.77 -2.27 -20.12
C LEU A 12 37.44 -3.04 -19.82
N LEU A 13 37.31 -3.55 -18.62
CA LEU A 13 35.98 -3.95 -18.09
C LEU A 13 35.16 -2.68 -17.86
N ALA A 14 34.32 -2.32 -18.81
CA ALA A 14 33.28 -1.35 -18.61
C ALA A 14 32.21 -1.99 -17.71
N ILE A 15 32.24 -1.67 -16.41
CA ILE A 15 31.16 -1.97 -15.49
C ILE A 15 30.01 -1.05 -15.88
N LEU A 16 29.06 -1.58 -16.68
CA LEU A 16 27.77 -0.93 -16.86
C LEU A 16 27.02 -1.02 -15.51
N ALA A 17 27.14 0.02 -14.71
CA ALA A 17 26.21 0.25 -13.62
C ALA A 17 24.85 0.54 -14.28
N VAL A 18 23.98 -0.44 -14.31
CA VAL A 18 22.57 -0.24 -14.65
C VAL A 18 21.97 0.57 -13.50
N TYR A 19 22.00 1.89 -13.65
CA TYR A 19 21.16 2.76 -12.83
C TYR A 19 19.72 2.43 -13.20
N ALA A 20 19.05 1.60 -12.39
CA ALA A 20 17.62 1.47 -12.44
C ALA A 20 17.07 2.87 -12.13
N ALA A 21 16.52 3.54 -13.15
CA ALA A 21 15.78 4.77 -12.93
C ALA A 21 14.71 4.49 -11.88
N PRO A 22 14.52 5.36 -10.87
CA PRO A 22 13.44 5.17 -9.93
C PRO A 22 12.14 5.04 -10.72
N ALA A 23 11.40 3.95 -10.48
CA ALA A 23 10.10 3.76 -11.11
C ALA A 23 9.28 5.02 -10.84
N ALA A 24 8.65 5.58 -11.89
CA ALA A 24 7.86 6.80 -11.75
C ALA A 24 6.83 6.58 -10.64
N GLU A 25 6.86 7.45 -9.64
CA GLU A 25 5.99 7.38 -8.48
C GLU A 25 4.53 7.53 -8.92
N LYS A 26 3.79 6.42 -8.94
CA LYS A 26 2.37 6.41 -9.28
C LYS A 26 1.55 6.63 -8.02
N THR A 27 0.78 7.72 -8.02
CA THR A 27 -0.12 8.06 -6.93
C THR A 27 -1.57 7.82 -7.33
N VAL A 28 -2.30 7.13 -6.47
CA VAL A 28 -3.75 6.90 -6.58
C VAL A 28 -4.45 7.71 -5.49
N TYR A 29 -5.60 8.27 -5.80
CA TYR A 29 -6.38 9.06 -4.86
C TYR A 29 -7.67 8.32 -4.51
N LEU A 30 -7.91 8.08 -3.21
CA LEU A 30 -9.11 7.40 -2.74
C LEU A 30 -10.40 8.14 -3.14
N LYS A 31 -10.34 9.47 -3.23
CA LYS A 31 -11.50 10.29 -3.65
C LYS A 31 -12.10 9.88 -4.99
N ASP A 32 -11.30 9.30 -5.89
CA ASP A 32 -11.73 8.89 -7.22
C ASP A 32 -12.57 7.60 -7.20
N PHE A 33 -12.58 6.90 -6.07
CA PHE A 33 -13.34 5.68 -5.80
C PHE A 33 -14.54 5.91 -4.88
N LEU A 34 -14.63 7.09 -4.26
CA LEU A 34 -15.77 7.45 -3.43
C LEU A 34 -16.94 7.90 -4.29
N ALA A 35 -18.14 7.41 -3.98
CA ALA A 35 -19.34 7.88 -4.68
C ALA A 35 -19.58 9.37 -4.42
N PRO A 36 -20.06 10.14 -5.41
CA PRO A 36 -20.45 11.53 -5.21
C PRO A 36 -21.48 11.65 -4.06
N GLY A 37 -21.20 12.54 -3.11
CA GLY A 37 -22.08 12.73 -1.95
C GLY A 37 -21.92 11.67 -0.86
N ALA A 38 -20.87 10.86 -0.90
CA ALA A 38 -20.59 9.77 0.06
C ALA A 38 -20.23 10.23 1.48
N ALA A 39 -20.37 11.50 1.81
CA ALA A 39 -20.17 11.98 3.19
C ALA A 39 -21.10 11.21 4.14
N GLY A 40 -20.51 10.38 5.01
CA GLY A 40 -21.24 9.55 5.97
C GLY A 40 -21.59 8.14 5.51
N THR A 41 -21.31 7.75 4.26
CA THR A 41 -21.41 6.36 3.80
C THR A 41 -20.18 5.55 4.21
N ASP A 42 -20.27 4.22 4.09
CA ASP A 42 -19.16 3.32 4.34
C ASP A 42 -18.08 3.46 3.27
N ALA A 43 -16.86 3.82 3.67
CA ALA A 43 -15.74 3.99 2.76
C ALA A 43 -14.96 2.68 2.47
N VAL A 44 -15.22 1.60 3.18
CA VAL A 44 -14.50 0.33 3.03
C VAL A 44 -14.55 -0.21 1.60
N PRO A 45 -15.68 -0.20 0.87
CA PRO A 45 -15.70 -0.65 -0.53
C PRO A 45 -14.80 0.18 -1.44
N ALA A 46 -14.74 1.49 -1.22
CA ALA A 46 -13.87 2.39 -2.01
C ALA A 46 -12.38 2.13 -1.69
N VAL A 47 -12.05 1.91 -0.42
CA VAL A 47 -10.69 1.55 0.00
C VAL A 47 -10.25 0.26 -0.68
N ARG A 48 -11.10 -0.78 -0.67
CA ARG A 48 -10.80 -2.04 -1.34
C ARG A 48 -10.55 -1.86 -2.82
N ALA A 49 -11.45 -1.17 -3.53
CA ALA A 49 -11.29 -0.91 -4.96
C ALA A 49 -10.02 -0.09 -5.27
N ALA A 50 -9.69 0.89 -4.43
CA ALA A 50 -8.48 1.68 -4.59
C ALA A 50 -7.20 0.85 -4.37
N LEU A 51 -7.17 -0.04 -3.38
CA LEU A 51 -6.03 -0.93 -3.12
C LEU A 51 -5.85 -1.96 -4.24
N GLU A 52 -6.94 -2.56 -4.74
CA GLU A 52 -6.93 -3.44 -5.91
C GLU A 52 -6.35 -2.70 -7.12
N HIS A 53 -6.81 -1.49 -7.38
CA HIS A 53 -6.26 -0.66 -8.47
C HIS A 53 -4.79 -0.30 -8.25
N CYS A 54 -4.37 0.04 -7.04
CA CYS A 54 -2.95 0.28 -6.73
C CYS A 54 -2.07 -0.92 -7.09
N ALA A 55 -2.52 -2.13 -6.75
CA ALA A 55 -1.82 -3.36 -7.07
C ALA A 55 -1.75 -3.60 -8.59
N GLU A 56 -2.86 -3.38 -9.32
CA GLU A 56 -2.93 -3.56 -10.78
C GLU A 56 -1.98 -2.62 -11.54
N VAL A 57 -1.92 -1.35 -11.13
CA VAL A 57 -1.11 -0.33 -11.84
C VAL A 57 0.31 -0.21 -11.30
N GLY A 58 0.65 -0.93 -10.22
CA GLY A 58 1.92 -0.79 -9.53
C GLY A 58 2.10 0.61 -8.93
N ALA A 59 1.08 1.11 -8.22
CA ALA A 59 1.16 2.39 -7.54
C ALA A 59 2.07 2.30 -6.31
N SER A 60 2.79 3.37 -6.04
CA SER A 60 3.65 3.50 -4.85
C SER A 60 2.96 4.25 -3.70
N ARG A 61 1.84 4.92 -3.98
CA ARG A 61 1.13 5.74 -2.98
C ARG A 61 -0.38 5.74 -3.19
N LEU A 62 -1.11 5.63 -2.07
CA LEU A 62 -2.55 5.90 -1.97
C LEU A 62 -2.76 7.12 -1.06
N VAL A 63 -3.41 8.17 -1.58
CA VAL A 63 -3.72 9.38 -0.82
C VAL A 63 -5.19 9.38 -0.43
N LEU A 64 -5.45 9.56 0.87
CA LEU A 64 -6.79 9.70 1.42
C LEU A 64 -7.31 11.15 1.24
N PRO A 65 -8.64 11.36 1.23
CA PRO A 65 -9.20 12.65 0.83
C PRO A 65 -9.10 13.77 1.88
N GLY A 66 -8.68 13.43 3.11
CA GLY A 66 -8.83 14.32 4.26
C GLY A 66 -10.23 14.23 4.87
N GLY A 67 -10.44 14.96 5.99
CA GLY A 67 -11.71 14.92 6.71
C GLY A 67 -11.99 13.59 7.39
N ARG A 68 -13.29 13.23 7.51
CA ARG A 68 -13.70 12.01 8.22
C ARG A 68 -14.27 10.97 7.27
N LEU A 69 -13.76 9.76 7.34
CA LEU A 69 -14.28 8.58 6.65
C LEU A 69 -14.89 7.59 7.64
N ARG A 70 -16.08 7.10 7.34
CA ARG A 70 -16.73 6.04 8.12
C ARG A 70 -16.33 4.69 7.59
N MET A 71 -15.93 3.79 8.48
CA MET A 71 -15.45 2.46 8.17
C MET A 71 -16.33 1.42 8.86
N ARG A 72 -17.04 0.61 8.08
CA ARG A 72 -18.00 -0.38 8.58
C ARG A 72 -17.60 -1.81 8.22
N PRO A 73 -17.94 -2.80 9.06
CA PRO A 73 -17.56 -4.19 8.81
C PRO A 73 -18.35 -4.87 7.69
N ASP A 74 -19.52 -4.34 7.30
CA ASP A 74 -20.49 -5.04 6.43
C ASP A 74 -19.93 -5.45 5.08
N ARG A 75 -18.99 -4.68 4.54
CA ARG A 75 -18.36 -4.92 3.23
C ARG A 75 -16.85 -5.03 3.31
N ALA A 76 -16.32 -5.24 4.51
CA ALA A 76 -14.90 -5.45 4.74
C ALA A 76 -14.43 -6.81 4.19
N VAL A 77 -13.15 -6.92 3.94
CA VAL A 77 -12.55 -8.21 3.56
C VAL A 77 -12.65 -9.16 4.75
N GLU A 78 -13.15 -10.36 4.54
CA GLU A 78 -13.25 -11.40 5.57
C GLU A 78 -12.12 -12.42 5.40
N LYS A 79 -11.32 -12.59 6.44
CA LYS A 79 -10.24 -13.58 6.50
C LYS A 79 -10.21 -14.29 7.84
N TYR A 80 -9.92 -15.58 7.82
CA TYR A 80 -9.53 -16.30 9.02
C TYR A 80 -8.07 -15.95 9.32
N GLN A 81 -7.83 -15.35 10.48
CA GLN A 81 -6.48 -14.97 10.90
C GLN A 81 -6.26 -15.30 12.39
N PHE A 82 -5.06 -15.82 12.65
CA PHE A 82 -4.54 -15.96 14.00
C PHE A 82 -3.87 -14.64 14.41
N ILE A 83 -4.35 -14.04 15.48
CA ILE A 83 -3.78 -12.82 16.04
C ILE A 83 -3.31 -13.11 17.46
N SER A 84 -1.98 -13.27 17.59
CA SER A 84 -1.30 -13.44 18.88
C SER A 84 -1.90 -14.56 19.75
N ASN A 85 -2.44 -14.25 20.92
CA ASN A 85 -2.94 -15.22 21.92
C ASN A 85 -4.39 -15.63 21.70
N ASN A 86 -5.03 -15.16 20.63
CA ASN A 86 -6.41 -15.48 20.31
C ASN A 86 -6.45 -16.61 19.29
N ASP A 87 -7.47 -17.45 19.42
CA ASP A 87 -7.75 -18.49 18.44
C ASP A 87 -7.98 -17.91 17.05
N GLU A 88 -7.72 -18.73 16.04
CA GLU A 88 -8.06 -18.38 14.67
C GLU A 88 -9.55 -18.09 14.55
N SER A 89 -9.89 -16.93 14.04
CA SER A 89 -11.28 -16.51 13.86
C SER A 89 -11.44 -15.61 12.67
N LEU A 90 -12.68 -15.49 12.20
CA LEU A 90 -13.03 -14.59 11.11
C LEU A 90 -12.78 -13.14 11.52
N LYS A 91 -11.90 -12.47 10.80
CA LYS A 91 -11.62 -11.04 10.93
C LYS A 91 -12.20 -10.28 9.75
N ARG A 92 -12.70 -9.08 10.03
CA ARG A 92 -13.12 -8.12 9.01
C ARG A 92 -12.08 -7.02 8.94
N ILE A 93 -11.58 -6.75 7.73
CA ILE A 93 -10.40 -5.91 7.51
C ILE A 93 -10.78 -4.77 6.56
N ALA A 94 -10.44 -3.54 6.95
CA ALA A 94 -10.71 -2.36 6.14
C ALA A 94 -9.65 -2.13 5.06
N PHE A 95 -8.37 -2.09 5.48
CA PHE A 95 -7.23 -1.98 4.59
C PHE A 95 -6.49 -3.31 4.57
N ASP A 96 -6.76 -4.12 3.57
CA ASP A 96 -6.14 -5.42 3.38
C ASP A 96 -5.03 -5.32 2.33
N LEU A 97 -3.79 -5.26 2.77
CA LEU A 97 -2.62 -5.17 1.91
C LEU A 97 -1.99 -6.55 1.77
N VAL A 98 -1.89 -7.05 0.55
CA VAL A 98 -1.29 -8.35 0.26
C VAL A 98 -0.21 -8.20 -0.80
N GLY A 99 1.00 -8.68 -0.50
CA GLY A 99 2.13 -8.72 -1.43
C GLY A 99 2.63 -7.35 -1.89
N MET A 100 2.25 -6.27 -1.21
CA MET A 100 2.65 -4.90 -1.59
C MET A 100 4.05 -4.58 -1.10
N ARG A 101 4.80 -3.84 -1.92
CA ARG A 101 6.18 -3.42 -1.62
C ARG A 101 6.37 -1.95 -1.91
N ASP A 102 7.18 -1.28 -1.09
CA ASP A 102 7.53 0.14 -1.27
C ASP A 102 6.27 1.01 -1.45
N PHE A 103 5.27 0.80 -0.57
CA PHE A 103 3.95 1.40 -0.70
C PHE A 103 3.61 2.29 0.48
N GLU A 104 3.05 3.47 0.20
CA GLU A 104 2.65 4.45 1.19
C GLU A 104 1.13 4.69 1.17
N ILE A 105 0.52 4.69 2.35
CA ILE A 105 -0.81 5.26 2.57
C ILE A 105 -0.64 6.61 3.26
N ASP A 106 -0.90 7.67 2.49
CA ASP A 106 -0.89 9.05 2.97
C ASP A 106 -2.30 9.44 3.42
N GLY A 107 -2.46 9.55 4.71
CA GLY A 107 -3.75 9.90 5.32
C GLY A 107 -4.21 11.32 5.00
N ASN A 108 -3.30 12.25 4.65
CA ASN A 108 -3.64 13.63 4.36
C ASN A 108 -4.55 14.27 5.44
N GLY A 109 -4.30 13.93 6.71
CA GLY A 109 -5.11 14.38 7.84
C GLY A 109 -6.48 13.71 7.97
N THR A 110 -6.73 12.58 7.29
CA THR A 110 -8.00 11.86 7.39
C THR A 110 -8.18 11.25 8.78
N GLU A 111 -9.38 11.39 9.32
CA GLU A 111 -9.87 10.64 10.47
C GLU A 111 -10.67 9.41 10.00
N LEU A 112 -10.19 8.22 10.31
CA LEU A 112 -10.86 6.95 10.05
C LEU A 112 -11.71 6.58 11.26
N LEU A 113 -13.03 6.70 11.13
CA LEU A 113 -13.98 6.40 12.20
C LEU A 113 -14.59 5.01 12.01
N PHE A 114 -14.12 4.06 12.79
CA PHE A 114 -14.55 2.67 12.74
C PHE A 114 -15.80 2.42 13.58
N THR A 115 -16.66 1.53 13.12
CA THR A 115 -17.86 1.09 13.83
C THR A 115 -17.91 -0.43 13.87
N GLY A 116 -18.15 -1.01 15.05
CA GLY A 116 -18.24 -2.47 15.22
C GLY A 116 -16.89 -3.18 15.21
N PHE A 117 -16.92 -4.50 15.00
CA PHE A 117 -15.72 -5.35 15.00
C PHE A 117 -15.09 -5.36 13.62
N ILE A 118 -14.08 -4.54 13.43
CA ILE A 118 -13.32 -4.42 12.20
C ILE A 118 -11.86 -4.07 12.54
N SER A 119 -10.93 -4.73 11.86
CA SER A 119 -9.50 -4.43 11.95
C SER A 119 -9.15 -3.34 10.95
N PRO A 120 -8.48 -2.26 11.38
CA PRO A 120 -8.09 -1.18 10.48
C PRO A 120 -7.18 -1.64 9.34
N PHE A 121 -6.13 -2.37 9.65
CA PHE A 121 -5.11 -2.81 8.69
C PHE A 121 -4.76 -4.28 8.86
N SER A 122 -4.51 -4.95 7.74
CA SER A 122 -3.82 -6.23 7.66
C SER A 122 -2.72 -6.13 6.60
N LEU A 123 -1.52 -6.59 6.93
CA LEU A 123 -0.38 -6.65 6.03
C LEU A 123 0.07 -8.10 5.92
N GLU A 124 -0.01 -8.67 4.72
CA GLU A 124 0.36 -10.04 4.43
C GLU A 124 1.39 -10.05 3.29
N ASP A 125 2.55 -10.67 3.52
CA ASP A 125 3.66 -10.72 2.57
C ASP A 125 4.10 -9.35 2.03
N CYS A 126 3.98 -8.31 2.86
CA CYS A 126 4.31 -6.95 2.52
C CYS A 126 5.72 -6.57 2.95
N GLU A 127 6.33 -5.62 2.24
CA GLU A 127 7.66 -5.09 2.54
C GLU A 127 7.69 -3.59 2.35
N ASN A 128 8.31 -2.87 3.29
CA ASN A 128 8.49 -1.41 3.26
C ASN A 128 7.16 -0.65 3.07
N ILE A 129 6.22 -0.86 4.00
CA ILE A 129 4.92 -0.19 4.01
C ILE A 129 4.95 0.99 4.98
N THR A 130 4.52 2.14 4.51
CA THR A 130 4.37 3.35 5.33
C THR A 130 2.90 3.75 5.42
N VAL A 131 2.43 3.99 6.64
CA VAL A 131 1.11 4.58 6.90
C VAL A 131 1.34 5.82 7.76
N ARG A 132 0.88 6.96 7.28
CA ARG A 132 1.12 8.25 7.95
C ARG A 132 -0.03 9.24 7.83
N ASP A 133 0.00 10.27 8.65
CA ASP A 133 -0.88 11.44 8.60
C ASP A 133 -2.38 11.11 8.66
N LEU A 134 -2.76 10.14 9.49
CA LEU A 134 -4.14 9.78 9.74
C LEU A 134 -4.42 9.57 11.24
N THR A 135 -5.68 9.65 11.59
CA THR A 135 -6.19 9.34 12.93
C THR A 135 -7.15 8.15 12.85
N ILE A 136 -7.06 7.24 13.81
CA ILE A 136 -7.97 6.10 13.94
C ILE A 136 -8.79 6.29 15.21
N ASP A 137 -10.10 6.23 15.09
CA ASP A 137 -11.02 6.28 16.21
C ASP A 137 -12.15 5.24 16.03
N PHE A 138 -12.77 4.83 17.13
CA PHE A 138 -13.87 3.87 17.16
C PHE A 138 -15.11 4.49 17.79
N THR A 139 -16.26 4.36 17.13
CA THR A 139 -17.54 4.72 17.75
C THR A 139 -17.89 3.72 18.83
N ARG A 140 -18.33 4.22 19.95
CA ARG A 140 -18.88 3.41 21.06
C ARG A 140 -20.32 3.00 20.76
#